data_a296aac14a15ae08ce90320ba31a9f9a
#
_entry.id   a296aac14a15ae08ce90320ba31a9f9a
#
_cell.length_a   1.000
_cell.length_b   1.000
_cell.length_c   1.000
_cell.angle_alpha   90.00
_cell.angle_beta   90.00
_cell.angle_gamma   90.00
#
_symmetry.space_group_name_H-M   'P 1'
#
loop_
_entity.id
_entity.type
_entity.pdbx_description
1 polymer ?
#
loop_
_entity_poly.entity_id
_entity_poly.type
_entity_poly.pdbx_seq_one_letter_code
_entity_poly.pdbx_strand_id
1 'polypeptide(L)'
;EFEEVTIAEPAAEVVDTTGGVHSFKQEIKEHRRGAQPRGKTLGGSSSINAMLYVRGHRWDYDHWASLGNEGWSYDEILKYFKKAEHNEMFADEFHGQGGPLNVSKIRHENNPTKDFVEAGSKLYKHNEDFNGGEQEGIGFYQTTQKDGKRCSTAKAYLVPAIDRPNLTVITEANVNKILIDNQKAAGVEYIDAEG
;
A
#
# COMPACT_ATOMS: atom_id res chain seq x y z
N GLU A 1 -3.72 9.76 26.17
CA GLU A 1 -5.10 10.20 25.83
C GLU A 1 -5.20 10.18 24.32
N PHE A 2 -5.95 9.22 23.79
CA PHE A 2 -6.28 9.21 22.36
C PHE A 2 -7.42 10.22 22.19
N GLU A 3 -7.14 11.34 21.52
CA GLU A 3 -8.19 12.28 21.15
C GLU A 3 -9.07 11.68 20.05
N GLU A 4 -10.36 11.80 20.25
CA GLU A 4 -11.40 11.33 19.34
C GLU A 4 -11.21 11.95 17.95
N VAL A 5 -10.89 11.09 16.96
CA VAL A 5 -10.81 11.51 15.56
C VAL A 5 -12.23 11.60 15.03
N THR A 6 -12.77 12.80 14.99
CA THR A 6 -14.06 13.03 14.33
C THR A 6 -13.86 12.90 12.82
N ILE A 7 -14.35 11.82 12.24
CA ILE A 7 -14.41 11.66 10.79
C ILE A 7 -15.60 12.50 10.31
N ALA A 8 -15.31 13.67 9.73
CA ALA A 8 -16.34 14.48 9.11
C ALA A 8 -16.95 13.74 7.90
N GLU A 9 -18.22 13.99 7.62
CA GLU A 9 -18.96 13.39 6.51
C GLU A 9 -18.16 13.44 5.19
N PRO A 10 -18.27 12.41 4.35
CA PRO A 10 -17.55 12.36 3.08
C PRO A 10 -17.99 13.53 2.22
N ALA A 11 -17.04 14.36 1.82
CA ALA A 11 -17.31 15.33 0.77
C ALA A 11 -17.57 14.53 -0.50
N ALA A 12 -18.81 14.57 -0.90
CA ALA A 12 -19.25 13.95 -2.14
C ALA A 12 -18.59 14.67 -3.33
N GLU A 13 -17.52 14.09 -3.82
CA GLU A 13 -17.20 14.13 -5.23
C GLU A 13 -16.76 12.73 -5.60
N VAL A 14 -17.75 11.99 -6.01
CA VAL A 14 -17.55 10.72 -6.68
C VAL A 14 -17.07 11.05 -8.08
N VAL A 15 -15.79 10.90 -8.32
CA VAL A 15 -15.34 10.68 -9.69
C VAL A 15 -15.55 9.22 -9.98
N ASP A 16 -16.73 8.90 -10.48
CA ASP A 16 -17.05 7.58 -11.00
C ASP A 16 -16.30 7.37 -12.31
N THR A 17 -15.21 6.69 -12.23
CA THR A 17 -14.62 5.98 -13.36
C THR A 17 -14.33 4.56 -12.88
N THR A 18 -15.31 3.67 -13.04
CA THR A 18 -15.14 2.21 -13.01
C THR A 18 -14.30 1.65 -11.85
N GLY A 19 -14.58 2.07 -10.63
CA GLY A 19 -13.87 1.62 -9.44
C GLY A 19 -13.86 2.68 -8.34
N GLY A 20 -15.02 3.19 -7.98
CA GLY A 20 -15.27 4.32 -7.07
C GLY A 20 -14.15 4.68 -6.09
N VAL A 21 -13.71 5.92 -6.11
CA VAL A 21 -12.77 6.49 -5.14
C VAL A 21 -13.57 7.25 -4.10
N HIS A 22 -13.52 6.82 -2.84
CA HIS A 22 -14.02 7.63 -1.73
C HIS A 22 -12.90 8.50 -1.19
N SER A 23 -13.11 9.80 -1.13
CA SER A 23 -12.23 10.70 -0.40
C SER A 23 -12.81 10.97 0.98
N PHE A 24 -12.02 10.74 2.02
CA PHE A 24 -12.34 11.18 3.37
C PHE A 24 -11.66 12.53 3.62
N LYS A 25 -12.39 13.50 4.18
CA LYS A 25 -11.79 14.73 4.67
C LYS A 25 -11.45 14.51 6.14
N GLN A 26 -10.18 14.62 6.48
CA GLN A 26 -9.72 14.65 7.87
C GLN A 26 -9.54 16.11 8.28
N GLU A 27 -10.23 16.53 9.32
CA GLU A 27 -9.94 17.81 9.98
C GLU A 27 -8.81 17.57 11.00
N ILE A 28 -7.67 18.19 10.76
CA ILE A 28 -6.57 18.23 11.74
C ILE A 28 -6.74 19.55 12.53
N LYS A 29 -6.42 19.53 13.83
CA LYS A 29 -6.62 20.62 14.82
C LYS A 29 -6.14 22.03 14.42
N GLU A 30 -5.47 22.21 13.31
CA GLU A 30 -4.94 23.48 12.83
C GLU A 30 -5.54 23.95 11.50
N HIS A 31 -6.82 23.67 11.24
CA HIS A 31 -7.51 24.12 10.01
C HIS A 31 -6.94 23.57 8.68
N ARG A 32 -6.15 22.50 8.70
CA ARG A 32 -5.69 21.81 7.49
C ARG A 32 -6.69 20.74 7.11
N ARG A 33 -7.31 20.88 5.94
CA ARG A 33 -8.16 19.85 5.34
C ARG A 33 -7.37 19.10 4.27
N GLY A 34 -7.22 17.79 4.42
CA GLY A 34 -6.58 16.92 3.44
C GLY A 34 -7.57 15.90 2.89
N ALA A 35 -7.63 15.75 1.56
CA ALA A 35 -8.35 14.64 0.96
C ALA A 35 -7.55 13.35 1.18
N GLN A 36 -8.20 12.30 1.69
CA GLN A 36 -7.62 10.98 1.88
C GLN A 36 -8.36 9.97 0.98
N PRO A 37 -8.04 9.87 -0.32
CA PRO A 37 -8.73 8.96 -1.22
C PRO A 37 -8.51 7.50 -0.81
N ARG A 38 -9.58 6.70 -0.91
CA ARG A 38 -9.56 5.25 -0.67
C ARG A 38 -10.27 4.53 -1.80
N GLY A 39 -9.74 3.39 -2.23
CA GLY A 39 -10.37 2.55 -3.24
C GLY A 39 -11.57 1.82 -2.69
N LYS A 40 -12.73 1.96 -3.33
CA LYS A 40 -13.96 1.23 -3.02
C LYS A 40 -14.20 0.13 -4.07
N THR A 41 -13.27 -0.81 -4.14
CA THR A 41 -13.30 -1.94 -5.07
C THR A 41 -12.50 -3.10 -4.51
N LEU A 42 -12.61 -4.29 -5.10
CA LEU A 42 -11.73 -5.42 -4.76
C LEU A 42 -10.25 -5.00 -4.96
N GLY A 43 -9.44 -5.24 -3.93
CA GLY A 43 -8.06 -4.75 -3.87
C GLY A 43 -7.93 -3.37 -3.20
N GLY A 44 -9.04 -2.69 -2.89
CA GLY A 44 -9.03 -1.41 -2.19
C GLY A 44 -8.14 -0.38 -2.86
N SER A 45 -7.37 0.37 -2.10
CA SER A 45 -6.49 1.43 -2.61
C SER A 45 -5.38 0.92 -3.52
N SER A 46 -5.01 -0.37 -3.48
CA SER A 46 -4.05 -0.95 -4.43
C SER A 46 -4.57 -0.97 -5.88
N SER A 47 -5.89 -0.88 -6.06
CA SER A 47 -6.52 -0.84 -7.39
C SER A 47 -6.53 0.55 -8.01
N ILE A 48 -6.25 1.61 -7.22
CA ILE A 48 -6.30 3.01 -7.65
C ILE A 48 -5.02 3.80 -7.41
N ASN A 49 -4.04 3.26 -6.66
CA ASN A 49 -2.79 3.93 -6.34
C ASN A 49 -1.88 4.12 -7.57
N ALA A 50 -0.79 4.86 -7.42
CA ALA A 50 0.22 5.07 -8.46
C ALA A 50 1.13 3.85 -8.71
N MET A 51 0.90 2.73 -8.02
CA MET A 51 1.68 1.49 -8.12
C MET A 51 3.15 1.60 -7.67
N LEU A 52 3.60 2.71 -7.14
CA LEU A 52 4.97 2.84 -6.67
C LEU A 52 5.22 1.86 -5.51
N TYR A 53 6.32 1.11 -5.61
CA TYR A 53 6.71 0.14 -4.61
C TYR A 53 7.93 0.64 -3.85
N VAL A 54 7.69 1.18 -2.67
CA VAL A 54 8.72 1.68 -1.75
C VAL A 54 8.39 1.23 -0.34
N ARG A 55 9.36 0.66 0.36
CA ARG A 55 9.26 0.31 1.77
C ARG A 55 9.63 1.53 2.63
N GLY A 56 9.22 1.53 3.90
CA GLY A 56 9.72 2.48 4.87
C GLY A 56 11.23 2.36 5.05
N HIS A 57 11.88 3.41 5.53
CA HIS A 57 13.29 3.38 5.85
C HIS A 57 13.56 2.43 7.03
N ARG A 58 14.73 1.79 7.06
CA ARG A 58 15.14 0.91 8.17
C ARG A 58 14.92 1.56 9.54
N TRP A 59 15.26 2.85 9.64
CA TRP A 59 15.10 3.61 10.87
C TRP A 59 13.66 3.66 11.39
N ASP A 60 12.65 3.72 10.52
CA ASP A 60 11.24 3.78 10.93
C ASP A 60 10.86 2.54 11.75
N TYR A 61 11.26 1.37 11.27
CA TYR A 61 10.96 0.09 11.91
C TYR A 61 11.80 -0.15 13.16
N ASP A 62 13.09 0.17 13.11
CA ASP A 62 13.98 0.07 14.26
C ASP A 62 13.52 1.02 15.37
N HIS A 63 13.00 2.21 15.00
CA HIS A 63 12.38 3.13 15.94
C HIS A 63 11.12 2.53 16.57
N TRP A 64 10.24 1.89 15.79
CA TRP A 64 9.06 1.21 16.33
C TRP A 64 9.47 0.11 17.34
N ALA A 65 10.47 -0.69 17.02
CA ALA A 65 11.00 -1.68 17.95
C ALA A 65 11.51 -1.04 19.24
N SER A 66 12.22 0.08 19.13
CA SER A 66 12.75 0.81 20.31
C SER A 66 11.66 1.36 21.25
N LEU A 67 10.46 1.58 20.72
CA LEU A 67 9.28 1.97 21.50
C LEU A 67 8.58 0.81 22.21
N GLY A 68 9.17 -0.40 22.18
CA GLY A 68 8.66 -1.60 22.85
C GLY A 68 7.82 -2.52 21.96
N ASN A 69 7.80 -2.29 20.65
CA ASN A 69 7.13 -3.17 19.70
C ASN A 69 8.08 -4.28 19.25
N GLU A 70 8.20 -5.32 20.08
CA GLU A 70 9.04 -6.48 19.76
C GLU A 70 8.62 -7.15 18.45
N GLY A 71 9.58 -7.58 17.64
CA GLY A 71 9.33 -8.20 16.34
C GLY A 71 9.13 -7.21 15.18
N TRP A 72 9.28 -5.89 15.42
CA TRP A 72 9.11 -4.84 14.43
C TRP A 72 10.40 -4.19 13.94
N SER A 73 11.57 -4.66 14.38
CA SER A 73 12.83 -4.16 13.79
C SER A 73 12.91 -4.49 12.30
N TYR A 74 13.66 -3.71 11.55
CA TYR A 74 13.78 -3.91 10.10
C TYR A 74 14.19 -5.34 9.74
N ASP A 75 15.18 -5.90 10.44
CA ASP A 75 15.66 -7.25 10.16
C ASP A 75 14.61 -8.32 10.45
N GLU A 76 13.75 -8.10 11.44
CA GLU A 76 12.65 -9.02 11.76
C GLU A 76 11.50 -8.94 10.76
N ILE A 77 11.19 -7.75 10.22
CA ILE A 77 10.10 -7.59 9.25
C ILE A 77 10.52 -7.85 7.80
N LEU A 78 11.81 -7.74 7.47
CA LEU A 78 12.33 -7.96 6.13
C LEU A 78 11.88 -9.31 5.53
N LYS A 79 11.83 -10.35 6.34
CA LYS A 79 11.32 -11.67 5.93
C LYS A 79 9.88 -11.63 5.41
N TYR A 80 9.04 -10.72 5.92
CA TYR A 80 7.66 -10.57 5.48
C TYR A 80 7.57 -9.79 4.18
N PHE A 81 8.39 -8.76 4.00
CA PHE A 81 8.51 -8.08 2.71
C PHE A 81 8.95 -9.05 1.63
N LYS A 82 9.99 -9.84 1.89
CA LYS A 82 10.47 -10.87 0.95
C LYS A 82 9.42 -11.95 0.68
N LYS A 83 8.65 -12.37 1.68
CA LYS A 83 7.57 -13.35 1.53
C LYS A 83 6.43 -12.84 0.63
N ALA A 84 6.13 -11.54 0.70
CA ALA A 84 5.08 -10.92 -0.10
C ALA A 84 5.50 -10.67 -1.56
N GLU A 85 6.78 -10.44 -1.81
CA GLU A 85 7.34 -9.92 -3.04
C GLU A 85 7.75 -11.00 -4.04
N HIS A 86 7.47 -10.76 -5.30
CA HIS A 86 8.18 -11.36 -6.43
C HIS A 86 8.82 -10.24 -7.24
N ASN A 87 10.12 -10.00 -7.04
CA ASN A 87 10.86 -8.95 -7.72
C ASN A 87 11.44 -9.48 -9.04
N GLU A 88 11.10 -8.84 -10.16
CA GLU A 88 11.61 -9.22 -11.49
C GLU A 88 13.04 -8.74 -11.74
N MET A 89 13.54 -7.76 -10.95
CA MET A 89 14.83 -7.11 -11.17
C MET A 89 15.92 -7.65 -10.25
N PHE A 90 15.61 -7.87 -8.99
CA PHE A 90 16.55 -8.18 -7.93
C PHE A 90 16.25 -9.52 -7.27
N ALA A 91 17.29 -10.28 -6.95
CA ALA A 91 17.21 -11.57 -6.27
C ALA A 91 18.36 -11.66 -5.25
N ASP A 92 18.36 -10.75 -4.28
CA ASP A 92 19.42 -10.57 -3.30
C ASP A 92 18.90 -10.74 -1.85
N GLU A 93 19.68 -10.27 -0.89
CA GLU A 93 19.33 -10.36 0.53
C GLU A 93 18.13 -9.50 0.92
N PHE A 94 17.81 -8.44 0.15
CA PHE A 94 16.70 -7.52 0.42
C PHE A 94 15.39 -7.92 -0.29
N HIS A 95 15.48 -8.67 -1.39
CA HIS A 95 14.37 -8.93 -2.29
C HIS A 95 13.84 -10.37 -2.23
N GLY A 96 12.53 -10.49 -2.44
CA GLY A 96 11.82 -11.77 -2.48
C GLY A 96 11.61 -12.28 -3.89
N GLN A 97 11.62 -13.61 -4.01
CA GLN A 97 11.29 -14.33 -5.22
C GLN A 97 10.11 -15.26 -4.96
N GLY A 98 9.13 -15.27 -5.88
CA GLY A 98 7.99 -16.18 -5.79
C GLY A 98 6.85 -15.76 -4.87
N GLY A 99 6.93 -14.57 -4.25
CA GLY A 99 5.80 -14.00 -3.51
C GLY A 99 4.64 -13.61 -4.45
N PRO A 100 3.45 -13.40 -3.91
CA PRO A 100 2.26 -13.13 -4.74
C PRO A 100 2.24 -11.73 -5.35
N LEU A 101 2.88 -10.72 -4.72
CA LEU A 101 2.93 -9.36 -5.21
C LEU A 101 4.08 -9.18 -6.19
N ASN A 102 3.75 -9.02 -7.46
CA ASN A 102 4.76 -8.80 -8.50
C ASN A 102 5.27 -7.36 -8.47
N VAL A 103 6.59 -7.21 -8.48
CA VAL A 103 7.31 -5.93 -8.52
C VAL A 103 8.22 -5.94 -9.74
N SER A 104 8.10 -4.91 -10.56
CA SER A 104 8.82 -4.81 -11.83
C SER A 104 9.37 -3.41 -12.05
N LYS A 105 10.30 -3.30 -13.02
CA LYS A 105 10.70 -2.00 -13.56
C LYS A 105 9.53 -1.32 -14.26
N ILE A 106 9.46 0.02 -14.17
CA ILE A 106 8.54 0.80 -14.98
C ILE A 106 8.81 0.55 -16.47
N ARG A 107 7.76 0.21 -17.24
CA ARG A 107 7.93 -0.16 -18.66
C ARG A 107 8.04 1.04 -19.59
N HIS A 108 7.49 2.17 -19.19
CA HIS A 108 7.52 3.38 -19.99
C HIS A 108 8.11 4.53 -19.17
N GLU A 109 9.25 4.99 -19.60
CA GLU A 109 9.95 6.14 -19.03
C GLU A 109 9.78 7.31 -20.01
N ASN A 110 9.03 8.35 -19.61
CA ASN A 110 8.92 9.55 -20.43
C ASN A 110 10.20 10.37 -20.41
N ASN A 111 10.44 11.13 -21.48
CA ASN A 111 11.68 11.90 -21.61
C ASN A 111 11.89 12.93 -20.51
N PRO A 112 10.89 13.75 -20.08
CA PRO A 112 11.10 14.68 -18.98
C PRO A 112 11.57 14.04 -17.68
N THR A 113 11.06 12.83 -17.36
CA THR A 113 11.50 12.11 -16.16
C THR A 113 12.92 11.58 -16.30
N LYS A 114 13.31 11.10 -17.50
CA LYS A 114 14.71 10.71 -17.78
C LYS A 114 15.64 11.88 -17.62
N ASP A 115 15.31 13.01 -18.22
CA ASP A 115 16.12 14.23 -18.15
C ASP A 115 16.27 14.71 -16.70
N PHE A 116 15.19 14.62 -15.91
CA PHE A 116 15.21 14.95 -14.49
C PHE A 116 16.14 14.03 -13.68
N VAL A 117 16.01 12.71 -13.88
CA VAL A 117 16.87 11.72 -13.20
C VAL A 117 18.33 11.90 -13.63
N GLU A 118 18.61 12.13 -14.91
CA GLU A 118 19.97 12.38 -15.41
C GLU A 118 20.58 13.66 -14.81
N ALA A 119 19.81 14.73 -14.79
CA ALA A 119 20.27 16.00 -14.21
C ALA A 119 20.51 15.85 -12.69
N GLY A 120 19.61 15.19 -12.00
CA GLY A 120 19.72 14.96 -10.55
C GLY A 120 20.87 14.02 -10.18
N SER A 121 21.22 13.05 -11.04
CA SER A 121 22.34 12.14 -10.82
C SER A 121 23.71 12.84 -10.90
N LYS A 122 23.75 14.09 -11.35
CA LYS A 122 24.96 14.94 -11.28
C LYS A 122 25.16 15.56 -9.89
N LEU A 123 24.11 15.59 -9.07
CA LEU A 123 24.11 16.21 -7.73
C LEU A 123 23.94 15.16 -6.62
N TYR A 124 23.23 14.08 -6.90
CA TYR A 124 22.91 13.02 -5.95
C TYR A 124 23.35 11.67 -6.48
N LYS A 125 23.57 10.73 -5.58
CA LYS A 125 23.88 9.34 -5.97
C LYS A 125 22.72 8.76 -6.79
N HIS A 126 23.04 8.17 -7.95
CA HIS A 126 22.05 7.38 -8.67
C HIS A 126 21.70 6.12 -7.89
N ASN A 127 20.40 5.88 -7.70
CA ASN A 127 19.90 4.71 -6.98
C ASN A 127 18.86 3.98 -7.83
N GLU A 128 19.17 2.75 -8.19
CA GLU A 128 18.24 1.88 -8.95
C GLU A 128 17.33 1.07 -8.04
N ASP A 129 17.61 1.05 -6.72
CA ASP A 129 16.89 0.24 -5.75
C ASP A 129 16.70 0.98 -4.42
N PHE A 130 15.54 1.58 -4.25
CA PHE A 130 15.13 2.24 -2.99
C PHE A 130 14.68 1.27 -1.89
N ASN A 131 14.66 -0.04 -2.17
CA ASN A 131 14.27 -1.08 -1.21
C ASN A 131 15.43 -1.98 -0.78
N GLY A 132 16.64 -1.69 -1.27
CA GLY A 132 17.87 -2.37 -0.95
C GLY A 132 18.59 -1.84 0.29
N GLY A 133 19.91 -1.96 0.31
CA GLY A 133 20.77 -1.53 1.42
C GLY A 133 20.84 -0.03 1.65
N GLU A 134 20.54 0.78 0.63
CA GLU A 134 20.51 2.24 0.69
C GLU A 134 19.23 2.77 0.07
N GLN A 135 18.57 3.69 0.76
CA GLN A 135 17.32 4.30 0.28
C GLN A 135 17.53 5.71 -0.28
N GLU A 136 18.66 6.35 0.01
CA GLU A 136 18.95 7.69 -0.48
C GLU A 136 19.41 7.68 -1.94
N GLY A 137 19.06 8.74 -2.67
CA GLY A 137 19.49 8.92 -4.05
C GLY A 137 18.40 9.42 -4.96
N ILE A 138 18.68 9.35 -6.27
CA ILE A 138 17.73 9.67 -7.34
C ILE A 138 17.68 8.53 -8.35
N GLY A 139 16.47 8.18 -8.79
CA GLY A 139 16.27 7.08 -9.73
C GLY A 139 14.78 6.86 -10.02
N PHE A 140 14.49 5.78 -10.73
CA PHE A 140 13.13 5.35 -11.00
C PHE A 140 12.65 4.37 -9.94
N TYR A 141 11.44 4.57 -9.44
CA TYR A 141 10.81 3.60 -8.56
C TYR A 141 10.42 2.32 -9.29
N GLN A 142 10.52 1.21 -8.59
CA GLN A 142 9.86 -0.03 -8.99
C GLN A 142 8.35 0.11 -8.84
N THR A 143 7.61 -0.73 -9.55
CA THR A 143 6.14 -0.67 -9.58
C THR A 143 5.51 -2.03 -9.34
N THR A 144 4.33 -2.03 -8.69
CA THR A 144 3.51 -3.23 -8.52
C THR A 144 2.75 -3.55 -9.81
N GLN A 145 3.51 -3.99 -10.81
CA GLN A 145 3.01 -4.38 -12.14
C GLN A 145 3.45 -5.79 -12.50
N LYS A 146 2.61 -6.49 -13.26
CA LYS A 146 2.93 -7.77 -13.91
C LYS A 146 2.47 -7.70 -15.35
N ASP A 147 3.32 -8.05 -16.31
CA ASP A 147 3.01 -8.04 -17.74
C ASP A 147 2.42 -6.70 -18.24
N GLY A 148 2.92 -5.57 -17.70
CA GLY A 148 2.45 -4.22 -18.03
C GLY A 148 1.08 -3.86 -17.47
N LYS A 149 0.51 -4.67 -16.58
CA LYS A 149 -0.77 -4.45 -15.93
C LYS A 149 -0.57 -4.29 -14.42
N ARG A 150 -1.46 -3.52 -13.78
CA ARG A 150 -1.50 -3.38 -12.32
C ARG A 150 -1.59 -4.75 -11.64
N CYS A 151 -0.71 -5.02 -10.69
CA CYS A 151 -0.78 -6.13 -9.77
C CYS A 151 -1.38 -5.62 -8.44
N SER A 152 -2.71 -5.47 -8.39
CA SER A 152 -3.40 -5.10 -7.15
C SER A 152 -3.41 -6.25 -6.15
N THR A 153 -3.70 -5.97 -4.87
CA THR A 153 -3.86 -7.01 -3.85
C THR A 153 -4.96 -8.01 -4.20
N ALA A 154 -6.01 -7.58 -4.92
CA ALA A 154 -7.01 -8.50 -5.45
C ALA A 154 -6.38 -9.52 -6.41
N LYS A 155 -5.55 -9.08 -7.35
CA LYS A 155 -4.85 -9.96 -8.30
C LYS A 155 -3.78 -10.83 -7.63
N ALA A 156 -3.04 -10.24 -6.69
CA ALA A 156 -1.93 -10.91 -6.03
C ALA A 156 -2.39 -11.97 -5.02
N TYR A 157 -3.44 -11.69 -4.25
CA TYR A 157 -3.83 -12.51 -3.10
C TYR A 157 -5.23 -13.09 -3.20
N LEU A 158 -6.23 -12.30 -3.64
CA LEU A 158 -7.62 -12.74 -3.64
C LEU A 158 -7.89 -13.72 -4.78
N VAL A 159 -7.56 -13.35 -6.01
CA VAL A 159 -7.82 -14.20 -7.19
C VAL A 159 -7.24 -15.61 -7.06
N PRO A 160 -5.98 -15.79 -6.60
CA PRO A 160 -5.43 -17.16 -6.41
C PRO A 160 -6.09 -17.94 -5.27
N ALA A 161 -6.84 -17.30 -4.41
CA ALA A 161 -7.47 -17.91 -3.23
C ALA A 161 -8.99 -18.03 -3.34
N ILE A 162 -9.60 -17.49 -4.38
CA ILE A 162 -11.06 -17.28 -4.45
C ILE A 162 -11.87 -18.58 -4.37
N ASP A 163 -11.31 -19.66 -4.87
CA ASP A 163 -11.95 -20.98 -4.88
C ASP A 163 -11.73 -21.80 -3.58
N ARG A 164 -11.10 -21.20 -2.58
CA ARG A 164 -10.90 -21.89 -1.29
C ARG A 164 -12.23 -22.05 -0.57
N PRO A 165 -12.57 -23.26 -0.08
CA PRO A 165 -13.87 -23.50 0.57
C PRO A 165 -14.07 -22.75 1.89
N ASN A 166 -12.99 -22.25 2.49
CA ASN A 166 -13.00 -21.46 3.73
C ASN A 166 -12.88 -19.95 3.48
N LEU A 167 -13.02 -19.48 2.23
CA LEU A 167 -13.00 -18.07 1.88
C LEU A 167 -14.37 -17.65 1.35
N THR A 168 -14.97 -16.68 2.00
CA THR A 168 -16.19 -16.01 1.53
C THR A 168 -15.87 -14.55 1.23
N VAL A 169 -16.22 -14.09 0.04
CA VAL A 169 -16.06 -12.68 -0.39
C VAL A 169 -17.42 -12.04 -0.47
N ILE A 170 -17.66 -11.03 0.37
CA ILE A 170 -18.90 -10.25 0.36
C ILE A 170 -18.55 -8.87 -0.18
N THR A 171 -19.17 -8.50 -1.29
CA THR A 171 -19.06 -7.17 -1.90
C THR A 171 -20.29 -6.33 -1.54
N GLU A 172 -20.20 -5.01 -1.83
CA GLU A 172 -21.28 -4.05 -1.50
C GLU A 172 -21.64 -4.01 -0.02
N ALA A 173 -20.73 -4.47 0.84
CA ALA A 173 -20.83 -4.47 2.29
C ALA A 173 -20.03 -3.31 2.88
N ASN A 174 -20.72 -2.28 3.33
CA ASN A 174 -20.10 -1.13 3.98
C ASN A 174 -19.95 -1.38 5.48
N VAL A 175 -18.73 -1.66 5.92
CA VAL A 175 -18.46 -1.92 7.35
C VAL A 175 -18.65 -0.64 8.16
N ASN A 176 -19.57 -0.69 9.08
CA ASN A 176 -19.95 0.41 9.98
C ASN A 176 -19.19 0.34 11.30
N LYS A 177 -19.01 -0.86 11.85
CA LYS A 177 -18.44 -1.03 13.18
C LYS A 177 -17.69 -2.35 13.32
N ILE A 178 -16.60 -2.33 14.10
CA ILE A 178 -15.96 -3.54 14.61
C ILE A 178 -16.59 -3.88 15.96
N LEU A 179 -17.05 -5.11 16.09
CA LEU A 179 -17.62 -5.62 17.34
C LEU A 179 -16.49 -6.11 18.23
N ILE A 180 -16.40 -5.54 19.43
CA ILE A 180 -15.36 -5.91 20.42
C ILE A 180 -16.06 -6.60 21.60
N ASP A 181 -15.61 -7.79 21.94
CA ASP A 181 -16.01 -8.51 23.12
C ASP A 181 -14.76 -8.91 23.93
N ASN A 182 -14.74 -8.58 25.21
CA ASN A 182 -13.63 -8.85 26.14
C ASN A 182 -12.24 -8.46 25.54
N GLN A 183 -12.14 -7.24 24.97
CA GLN A 183 -10.94 -6.70 24.32
C GLN A 183 -10.48 -7.48 23.07
N LYS A 184 -11.33 -8.30 22.49
CA LYS A 184 -11.07 -9.03 21.24
C LYS A 184 -12.08 -8.65 20.18
N ALA A 185 -11.62 -8.55 18.93
CA ALA A 185 -12.52 -8.39 17.80
C ALA A 185 -13.34 -9.69 17.64
N ALA A 186 -14.66 -9.60 17.79
CA ALA A 186 -15.60 -10.71 17.68
C ALA A 186 -16.31 -10.75 16.31
N GLY A 187 -16.33 -9.64 15.59
CA GLY A 187 -16.98 -9.54 14.29
C GLY A 187 -17.00 -8.12 13.76
N VAL A 188 -17.79 -7.91 12.74
CA VAL A 188 -18.09 -6.59 12.15
C VAL A 188 -19.58 -6.45 11.93
N GLU A 189 -20.06 -5.23 12.05
CA GLU A 189 -21.38 -4.81 11.59
C GLU A 189 -21.22 -4.13 10.24
N TYR A 190 -22.00 -4.50 9.26
CA TYR A 190 -21.98 -3.87 7.95
C TYR A 190 -23.39 -3.67 7.40
N ILE A 191 -23.51 -2.72 6.49
CA ILE A 191 -24.72 -2.44 5.73
C ILE A 191 -24.47 -3.00 4.32
N ASP A 192 -25.35 -3.88 3.85
CA ASP A 192 -25.30 -4.42 2.48
C ASP A 192 -26.11 -3.57 1.51
N ALA A 193 -26.26 -4.06 0.28
CA ALA A 193 -27.01 -3.34 -0.76
C ALA A 193 -28.53 -3.24 -0.48
N GLU A 194 -29.04 -4.02 0.44
CA GLU A 194 -30.46 -4.03 0.81
C GLU A 194 -30.77 -3.11 2.02
N GLY A 195 -29.74 -2.64 2.76
CA GLY A 195 -29.82 -1.68 3.87
C GLY A 195 -29.83 -2.31 5.24
#